data_28fcb5d371143532d6ee083f89c0e75d
#
_entry.id   28fcb5d371143532d6ee083f89c0e75d
#
_cell.length_a   1.000
_cell.length_b   1.000
_cell.length_c   1.000
_cell.angle_alpha   90.00
_cell.angle_beta   90.00
_cell.angle_gamma   90.00
#
_symmetry.space_group_name_H-M   'P 1'
#
loop_
_entity.id
_entity.type
_entity.pdbx_description
1 polymer ?
#
loop_
_entity_poly.entity_id
_entity_poly.type
_entity_poly.pdbx_seq_one_letter_code
_entity_poly.pdbx_strand_id
1 'polypeptide(L)'
;AERLTPVVLELGGKDAMVVDADADLDAAADQAVWGGMANAGQTCLAVERVYVVEPVYDRFLAKLVERAARIRPGGGPGADFGPITLPRQLEIIQRHLDDAFARGARALVGGPDAVRPPYVDPVVLVDVPPDALVMREETFGPVLPVTRARDADHAVALANANPYGLGAAVFAGRRADRIARALRSGMTSVNSVLTFAGMPSLPLGGVGESGFGRIHGPDGLREFARSKAITRQRFPLPFPMLSFDRPGYVLPAVKQAMKLRHGRAPRPPRR
;
A
#
# COMPACT_ATOMS: atom_id res chain seq x y z
N ALA A 1 -23.30 -7.54 8.55
CA ALA A 1 -23.55 -6.61 9.67
C ALA A 1 -24.61 -7.11 10.64
N GLU A 2 -25.71 -7.69 10.17
CA GLU A 2 -26.84 -8.13 11.01
C GLU A 2 -26.47 -9.11 12.14
N ARG A 3 -25.47 -9.94 11.92
CA ARG A 3 -24.99 -10.94 12.90
C ARG A 3 -23.66 -10.58 13.54
N LEU A 4 -23.13 -9.39 13.30
CA LEU A 4 -21.82 -8.92 13.78
C LEU A 4 -20.70 -9.92 13.47
N THR A 5 -20.77 -10.59 12.33
CA THR A 5 -19.74 -11.54 11.91
C THR A 5 -18.45 -10.78 11.60
N PRO A 6 -17.32 -11.11 12.24
CA PRO A 6 -16.02 -10.56 11.88
C PRO A 6 -15.67 -10.92 10.44
N VAL A 7 -15.04 -9.99 9.74
CA VAL A 7 -14.56 -10.20 8.37
C VAL A 7 -13.16 -9.70 8.22
N VAL A 8 -12.38 -10.31 7.33
CA VAL A 8 -11.13 -9.80 6.80
C VAL A 8 -11.41 -9.43 5.35
N LEU A 9 -11.06 -8.20 4.96
CA LEU A 9 -11.28 -7.70 3.62
C LEU A 9 -9.92 -7.38 2.99
N GLU A 10 -9.60 -8.12 1.93
CA GLU A 10 -8.50 -7.89 1.01
C GLU A 10 -9.11 -7.37 -0.29
N LEU A 11 -8.90 -6.08 -0.54
CA LEU A 11 -9.52 -5.36 -1.66
C LEU A 11 -8.43 -4.82 -2.59
N GLY A 12 -8.84 -3.99 -3.55
CA GLY A 12 -7.92 -3.40 -4.51
C GLY A 12 -6.89 -2.46 -3.89
N GLY A 13 -5.95 -2.06 -4.71
CA GLY A 13 -4.88 -1.13 -4.37
C GLY A 13 -4.68 -0.04 -5.42
N LYS A 14 -3.90 0.96 -5.07
CA LYS A 14 -3.36 1.98 -5.98
C LYS A 14 -1.90 2.24 -5.57
N ASP A 15 -1.12 1.16 -5.57
CA ASP A 15 0.18 1.15 -4.93
C ASP A 15 1.14 2.18 -5.52
N ALA A 16 1.80 2.89 -4.63
CA ALA A 16 2.74 3.94 -4.99
C ALA A 16 4.18 3.46 -4.86
N MET A 17 5.00 3.81 -5.85
CA MET A 17 6.45 3.67 -5.80
C MET A 17 7.09 5.04 -5.68
N VAL A 18 7.97 5.24 -4.69
CA VAL A 18 8.74 6.45 -4.49
C VAL A 18 10.20 6.20 -4.85
N VAL A 19 10.76 7.03 -5.74
CA VAL A 19 12.16 6.98 -6.15
C VAL A 19 12.87 8.25 -5.68
N ASP A 20 13.81 8.08 -4.75
CA ASP A 20 14.59 9.17 -4.15
C ASP A 20 15.91 9.43 -4.90
N ALA A 21 16.57 10.53 -4.57
CA ALA A 21 17.76 11.04 -5.28
C ALA A 21 18.97 10.09 -5.23
N ASP A 22 19.10 9.28 -4.18
CA ASP A 22 20.19 8.33 -3.99
C ASP A 22 19.80 6.87 -4.30
N ALA A 23 18.70 6.67 -5.04
CA ALA A 23 18.26 5.37 -5.50
C ALA A 23 19.16 4.79 -6.59
N ASP A 24 19.26 3.46 -6.63
CA ASP A 24 19.70 2.75 -7.83
C ASP A 24 18.61 2.85 -8.90
N LEU A 25 18.83 3.73 -9.89
CA LEU A 25 17.83 4.03 -10.91
C LEU A 25 17.65 2.89 -11.92
N ASP A 26 18.64 2.03 -12.11
CA ASP A 26 18.52 0.86 -12.97
C ASP A 26 17.62 -0.19 -12.34
N ALA A 27 17.88 -0.53 -11.09
CA ALA A 27 17.03 -1.44 -10.32
C ALA A 27 15.62 -0.87 -10.14
N ALA A 28 15.50 0.43 -9.87
CA ALA A 28 14.21 1.09 -9.72
C ALA A 28 13.37 1.04 -11.00
N ALA A 29 13.97 1.30 -12.16
CA ALA A 29 13.27 1.27 -13.44
C ALA A 29 12.85 -0.16 -13.83
N ASP A 30 13.74 -1.15 -13.66
CA ASP A 30 13.42 -2.55 -13.89
C ASP A 30 12.23 -2.99 -13.05
N GLN A 31 12.26 -2.68 -11.77
CA GLN A 31 11.23 -3.12 -10.84
C GLN A 31 9.93 -2.31 -10.98
N ALA A 32 9.98 -1.06 -11.43
CA ALA A 32 8.78 -0.30 -11.78
C ALA A 32 8.04 -0.94 -12.97
N VAL A 33 8.78 -1.33 -14.02
CA VAL A 33 8.19 -2.03 -15.18
C VAL A 33 7.64 -3.38 -14.76
N TRP A 34 8.41 -4.18 -14.05
CA TRP A 34 7.95 -5.50 -13.61
C TRP A 34 6.76 -5.39 -12.66
N GLY A 35 6.83 -4.52 -11.66
CA GLY A 35 5.77 -4.33 -10.66
C GLY A 35 4.48 -3.76 -11.23
N GLY A 36 4.56 -2.93 -12.27
CA GLY A 36 3.37 -2.34 -12.90
C GLY A 36 2.82 -3.13 -14.09
N MET A 37 3.61 -4.04 -14.68
CA MET A 37 3.24 -4.69 -15.97
C MET A 37 3.23 -6.21 -15.91
N ALA A 38 3.84 -6.85 -14.92
CA ALA A 38 3.76 -8.30 -14.74
C ALA A 38 2.29 -8.75 -14.66
N ASN A 39 1.97 -9.89 -15.28
CA ASN A 39 0.60 -10.37 -15.40
C ASN A 39 -0.36 -9.35 -16.05
N ALA A 40 0.14 -8.50 -16.95
CA ALA A 40 -0.58 -7.38 -17.56
C ALA A 40 -1.11 -6.36 -16.53
N GLY A 41 -0.41 -6.16 -15.40
CA GLY A 41 -0.84 -5.28 -14.30
C GLY A 41 -2.03 -5.80 -13.49
N GLN A 42 -2.47 -7.03 -13.72
CA GLN A 42 -3.62 -7.64 -13.02
C GLN A 42 -3.18 -8.22 -11.67
N THR A 43 -2.77 -7.33 -10.78
CA THR A 43 -2.33 -7.66 -9.41
C THR A 43 -2.75 -6.52 -8.49
N CYS A 44 -3.41 -6.83 -7.37
CA CYS A 44 -3.84 -5.83 -6.39
C CYS A 44 -2.67 -5.03 -5.79
N LEU A 45 -1.47 -5.60 -5.82
CA LEU A 45 -0.20 -5.02 -5.36
C LEU A 45 0.63 -4.44 -6.50
N ALA A 46 0.08 -4.32 -7.73
CA ALA A 46 0.81 -3.74 -8.85
C ALA A 46 1.23 -2.29 -8.54
N VAL A 47 2.42 -1.92 -8.98
CA VAL A 47 2.83 -0.50 -8.96
C VAL A 47 1.94 0.24 -9.95
N GLU A 48 1.07 1.09 -9.45
CA GLU A 48 0.12 1.84 -10.26
C GLU A 48 0.39 3.35 -10.30
N ARG A 49 1.33 3.84 -9.49
CA ARG A 49 1.76 5.26 -9.48
C ARG A 49 3.24 5.34 -9.11
N VAL A 50 4.02 6.04 -9.91
CA VAL A 50 5.44 6.27 -9.63
C VAL A 50 5.70 7.74 -9.35
N TYR A 51 6.30 8.05 -8.21
CA TYR A 51 6.69 9.39 -7.79
C TYR A 51 8.21 9.48 -7.73
N VAL A 52 8.80 10.32 -8.56
CA VAL A 52 10.26 10.44 -8.69
C VAL A 52 10.68 11.84 -8.30
N VAL A 53 11.68 11.95 -7.42
CA VAL A 53 12.17 13.28 -7.02
C VAL A 53 12.88 14.00 -8.17
N GLU A 54 12.74 15.31 -8.20
CA GLU A 54 13.21 16.20 -9.27
C GLU A 54 14.65 15.92 -9.77
N PRO A 55 15.66 15.77 -8.88
CA PRO A 55 17.05 15.63 -9.33
C PRO A 55 17.34 14.40 -10.18
N VAL A 56 16.50 13.38 -10.14
CA VAL A 56 16.71 12.10 -10.85
C VAL A 56 15.59 11.76 -11.82
N TYR A 57 14.57 12.60 -11.92
CA TYR A 57 13.36 12.33 -12.69
C TYR A 57 13.65 11.97 -14.15
N ASP A 58 14.35 12.83 -14.87
CA ASP A 58 14.57 12.63 -16.32
C ASP A 58 15.46 11.40 -16.59
N ARG A 59 16.44 11.15 -15.71
CA ARG A 59 17.32 9.98 -15.80
C ARG A 59 16.54 8.68 -15.54
N PHE A 60 15.70 8.67 -14.52
CA PHE A 60 14.83 7.52 -14.23
C PHE A 60 13.84 7.29 -15.37
N LEU A 61 13.18 8.34 -15.84
CA LEU A 61 12.17 8.27 -16.89
C LEU A 61 12.73 7.68 -18.19
N ALA A 62 13.93 8.10 -18.60
CA ALA A 62 14.61 7.55 -19.78
C ALA A 62 14.83 6.04 -19.64
N LYS A 63 15.29 5.57 -18.48
CA LYS A 63 15.50 4.15 -18.19
C LYS A 63 14.18 3.35 -18.16
N LEU A 64 13.14 3.93 -17.57
CA LEU A 64 11.80 3.32 -17.51
C LEU A 64 11.21 3.13 -18.91
N VAL A 65 11.24 4.18 -19.74
CA VAL A 65 10.73 4.17 -21.12
C VAL A 65 11.46 3.13 -21.96
N GLU A 66 12.80 3.10 -21.89
CA GLU A 66 13.60 2.10 -22.61
C GLU A 66 13.19 0.66 -22.28
N ARG A 67 12.93 0.38 -21.01
CA ARG A 67 12.52 -0.96 -20.55
C ARG A 67 11.08 -1.29 -20.92
N ALA A 68 10.17 -0.38 -20.65
CA ALA A 68 8.75 -0.56 -20.93
C ALA A 68 8.46 -0.77 -22.43
N ALA A 69 9.20 -0.07 -23.31
CA ALA A 69 9.06 -0.20 -24.77
C ALA A 69 9.48 -1.57 -25.32
N ARG A 70 10.19 -2.39 -24.54
CA ARG A 70 10.61 -3.74 -24.95
C ARG A 70 9.59 -4.82 -24.59
N ILE A 71 8.63 -4.50 -23.73
CA ILE A 71 7.63 -5.47 -23.25
C ILE A 71 6.67 -5.81 -24.37
N ARG A 72 6.40 -7.10 -24.53
CA ARG A 72 5.56 -7.66 -25.59
C ARG A 72 4.37 -8.42 -25.01
N PRO A 73 3.15 -7.88 -25.10
CA PRO A 73 1.95 -8.62 -24.76
C PRO A 73 1.67 -9.70 -25.80
N GLY A 74 1.14 -10.84 -25.38
CA GLY A 74 0.77 -11.92 -26.30
C GLY A 74 0.47 -13.23 -25.60
N GLY A 75 0.00 -14.22 -26.38
CA GLY A 75 -0.35 -15.56 -25.88
C GLY A 75 0.64 -16.66 -26.28
N GLY A 76 1.73 -16.33 -26.97
CA GLY A 76 2.70 -17.30 -27.50
C GLY A 76 4.07 -17.23 -26.85
N PRO A 77 4.99 -18.14 -27.24
CA PRO A 77 6.38 -18.10 -26.78
C PRO A 77 7.03 -16.75 -27.09
N GLY A 78 7.69 -16.18 -26.07
CA GLY A 78 8.36 -14.87 -26.18
C GLY A 78 7.46 -13.66 -25.89
N ALA A 79 6.21 -13.85 -25.50
CA ALA A 79 5.41 -12.82 -24.85
C ALA A 79 5.83 -12.66 -23.38
N ASP A 80 5.84 -11.42 -22.89
CA ASP A 80 6.23 -11.10 -21.51
C ASP A 80 5.03 -11.18 -20.56
N PHE A 81 3.80 -10.93 -21.07
CA PHE A 81 2.57 -11.15 -20.33
C PHE A 81 1.39 -11.51 -21.27
N GLY A 82 0.37 -12.14 -20.69
CA GLY A 82 -0.83 -12.62 -21.37
C GLY A 82 -1.95 -11.58 -21.49
N PRO A 83 -3.17 -12.04 -21.83
CA PRO A 83 -4.34 -11.18 -22.03
C PRO A 83 -4.91 -10.68 -20.70
N ILE A 84 -5.75 -9.65 -20.79
CA ILE A 84 -6.66 -9.26 -19.70
C ILE A 84 -7.75 -10.33 -19.58
N THR A 85 -7.89 -10.86 -18.36
CA THR A 85 -8.76 -12.02 -18.09
C THR A 85 -10.25 -11.66 -18.16
N LEU A 86 -10.61 -10.47 -17.67
CA LEU A 86 -12.00 -10.02 -17.58
C LEU A 86 -12.28 -8.97 -18.68
N PRO A 87 -13.21 -9.22 -19.64
CA PRO A 87 -13.52 -8.26 -20.69
C PRO A 87 -13.90 -6.86 -20.16
N ARG A 88 -14.67 -6.80 -19.06
CA ARG A 88 -15.02 -5.52 -18.40
C ARG A 88 -13.78 -4.72 -17.97
N GLN A 89 -12.67 -5.38 -17.64
CA GLN A 89 -11.46 -4.68 -17.25
C GLN A 89 -10.83 -3.91 -18.40
N LEU A 90 -10.97 -4.38 -19.65
CA LEU A 90 -10.54 -3.64 -20.83
C LEU A 90 -11.27 -2.29 -20.96
N GLU A 91 -12.56 -2.27 -20.64
CA GLU A 91 -13.37 -1.04 -20.66
C GLU A 91 -12.92 -0.05 -19.57
N ILE A 92 -12.57 -0.56 -18.38
CA ILE A 92 -12.04 0.25 -17.28
C ILE A 92 -10.70 0.88 -17.67
N ILE A 93 -9.79 0.07 -18.20
CA ILE A 93 -8.47 0.53 -18.66
C ILE A 93 -8.63 1.60 -19.75
N GLN A 94 -9.48 1.35 -20.75
CA GLN A 94 -9.74 2.33 -21.82
C GLN A 94 -10.30 3.63 -21.26
N ARG A 95 -11.29 3.57 -20.38
CA ARG A 95 -11.86 4.76 -19.70
C ARG A 95 -10.80 5.56 -18.95
N HIS A 96 -9.87 4.90 -18.25
CA HIS A 96 -8.79 5.58 -17.54
C HIS A 96 -7.79 6.25 -18.48
N LEU A 97 -7.50 5.62 -19.61
CA LEU A 97 -6.64 6.20 -20.65
C LEU A 97 -7.32 7.41 -21.31
N ASP A 98 -8.59 7.27 -21.70
CA ASP A 98 -9.37 8.35 -22.31
C ASP A 98 -9.46 9.58 -21.39
N ASP A 99 -9.76 9.39 -20.10
CA ASP A 99 -9.78 10.47 -19.10
C ASP A 99 -8.40 11.14 -18.97
N ALA A 100 -7.33 10.35 -18.88
CA ALA A 100 -5.97 10.88 -18.75
C ALA A 100 -5.58 11.74 -19.96
N PHE A 101 -5.81 11.24 -21.18
CA PHE A 101 -5.50 11.97 -22.41
C PHE A 101 -6.37 13.21 -22.59
N ALA A 102 -7.66 13.12 -22.29
CA ALA A 102 -8.57 14.28 -22.32
C ALA A 102 -8.14 15.41 -21.37
N ARG A 103 -7.43 15.06 -20.29
CA ARG A 103 -6.88 16.00 -19.30
C ARG A 103 -5.44 16.44 -19.60
N GLY A 104 -4.88 16.05 -20.75
CA GLY A 104 -3.57 16.51 -21.21
C GLY A 104 -2.40 15.62 -20.85
N ALA A 105 -2.61 14.42 -20.31
CA ALA A 105 -1.55 13.45 -20.11
C ALA A 105 -0.90 13.05 -21.44
N ARG A 106 0.40 12.72 -21.41
CA ARG A 106 1.15 12.29 -22.58
C ARG A 106 1.68 10.87 -22.36
N ALA A 107 1.56 10.02 -23.38
CA ALA A 107 2.20 8.71 -23.38
C ALA A 107 3.64 8.82 -23.92
N LEU A 108 4.56 8.20 -23.22
CA LEU A 108 5.95 7.99 -23.70
C LEU A 108 6.15 6.57 -24.22
N VAL A 109 5.31 5.64 -23.79
CA VAL A 109 5.19 4.28 -24.31
C VAL A 109 3.70 3.98 -24.45
N GLY A 110 3.29 3.27 -25.49
CA GLY A 110 1.89 3.02 -25.81
C GLY A 110 1.17 4.28 -26.29
N GLY A 111 -0.12 4.36 -26.03
CA GLY A 111 -0.94 5.49 -26.46
C GLY A 111 -2.43 5.26 -26.27
N PRO A 112 -3.28 6.10 -26.88
CA PRO A 112 -4.75 5.97 -26.81
C PRO A 112 -5.25 4.59 -27.32
N ASP A 113 -4.58 4.02 -28.31
CA ASP A 113 -4.94 2.75 -28.95
C ASP A 113 -4.27 1.54 -28.28
N ALA A 114 -3.79 1.67 -27.05
CA ALA A 114 -3.10 0.59 -26.33
C ALA A 114 -4.00 -0.61 -26.02
N VAL A 115 -5.31 -0.40 -25.89
CA VAL A 115 -6.27 -1.47 -25.63
C VAL A 115 -6.63 -2.18 -26.94
N ARG A 116 -6.13 -3.40 -27.10
CA ARG A 116 -6.34 -4.28 -28.28
C ARG A 116 -6.88 -5.63 -27.83
N PRO A 117 -8.17 -5.76 -27.58
CA PRO A 117 -8.75 -6.94 -26.96
C PRO A 117 -8.25 -8.26 -27.59
N PRO A 118 -7.87 -9.27 -26.78
CA PRO A 118 -7.91 -9.27 -25.30
C PRO A 118 -6.65 -8.69 -24.63
N TYR A 119 -5.75 -8.05 -25.36
CA TYR A 119 -4.47 -7.55 -24.88
C TYR A 119 -4.52 -6.04 -24.65
N VAL A 120 -3.63 -5.57 -23.79
CA VAL A 120 -3.32 -4.14 -23.60
C VAL A 120 -1.82 -3.98 -23.75
N ASP A 121 -1.39 -3.04 -24.59
CA ASP A 121 0.02 -2.70 -24.72
C ASP A 121 0.51 -1.97 -23.44
N PRO A 122 1.80 -2.05 -23.09
CA PRO A 122 2.39 -1.25 -22.05
C PRO A 122 2.17 0.24 -22.26
N VAL A 123 1.74 0.95 -21.22
CA VAL A 123 1.55 2.41 -21.28
C VAL A 123 2.34 3.08 -20.17
N VAL A 124 3.19 4.05 -20.53
CA VAL A 124 3.86 4.95 -19.59
C VAL A 124 3.34 6.36 -19.81
N LEU A 125 2.72 6.94 -18.79
CA LEU A 125 2.11 8.27 -18.84
C LEU A 125 2.92 9.28 -18.04
N VAL A 126 3.01 10.49 -18.55
CA VAL A 126 3.55 11.66 -17.85
C VAL A 126 2.56 12.81 -17.92
N ASP A 127 2.78 13.86 -17.12
CA ASP A 127 1.93 15.06 -17.07
C ASP A 127 0.46 14.73 -16.71
N VAL A 128 0.26 13.65 -15.94
CA VAL A 128 -1.07 13.20 -15.52
C VAL A 128 -1.56 14.07 -14.36
N PRO A 129 -2.71 14.75 -14.48
CA PRO A 129 -3.29 15.49 -13.37
C PRO A 129 -3.63 14.58 -12.18
N PRO A 130 -3.45 15.05 -10.93
CA PRO A 130 -3.65 14.21 -9.74
C PRO A 130 -5.10 13.75 -9.53
N ASP A 131 -6.06 14.39 -10.16
CA ASP A 131 -7.48 14.06 -10.12
C ASP A 131 -7.96 13.18 -11.31
N ALA A 132 -7.07 12.81 -12.23
CA ALA A 132 -7.36 11.86 -13.30
C ALA A 132 -7.71 10.46 -12.74
N LEU A 133 -8.59 9.74 -13.43
CA LEU A 133 -9.04 8.41 -12.99
C LEU A 133 -7.86 7.46 -12.77
N VAL A 134 -6.89 7.45 -13.68
CA VAL A 134 -5.67 6.63 -13.61
C VAL A 134 -4.79 6.93 -12.39
N MET A 135 -4.99 8.04 -11.70
CA MET A 135 -4.30 8.40 -10.45
C MET A 135 -5.09 8.06 -9.20
N ARG A 136 -6.41 7.92 -9.32
CA ARG A 136 -7.33 7.79 -8.19
C ARG A 136 -7.94 6.41 -8.04
N GLU A 137 -8.36 5.79 -9.14
CA GLU A 137 -9.01 4.49 -9.16
C GLU A 137 -8.01 3.38 -9.55
N GLU A 138 -8.19 2.17 -9.04
CA GLU A 138 -7.42 1.01 -9.43
C GLU A 138 -7.59 0.74 -10.94
N THR A 139 -6.47 0.72 -11.67
CA THR A 139 -6.50 0.48 -13.12
C THR A 139 -6.47 -1.00 -13.46
N PHE A 140 -5.74 -1.80 -12.68
CA PHE A 140 -5.60 -3.25 -12.85
C PHE A 140 -5.23 -3.62 -14.29
N GLY A 141 -4.27 -2.90 -14.84
CA GLY A 141 -3.78 -2.97 -16.22
C GLY A 141 -2.34 -2.45 -16.35
N PRO A 142 -1.65 -2.68 -17.48
CA PRO A 142 -0.24 -2.35 -17.67
C PRO A 142 -0.04 -0.84 -17.96
N VAL A 143 -0.55 0.02 -17.10
CA VAL A 143 -0.54 1.47 -17.24
C VAL A 143 0.20 2.09 -16.05
N LEU A 144 1.28 2.81 -16.31
CA LEU A 144 2.19 3.34 -15.31
C LEU A 144 2.33 4.88 -15.43
N PRO A 145 1.55 5.66 -14.69
CA PRO A 145 1.74 7.10 -14.57
C PRO A 145 2.97 7.42 -13.73
N VAL A 146 3.80 8.35 -14.22
CA VAL A 146 5.02 8.81 -13.57
C VAL A 146 4.92 10.31 -13.29
N THR A 147 4.99 10.66 -12.02
CA THR A 147 4.84 12.02 -11.53
C THR A 147 6.15 12.54 -10.94
N ARG A 148 6.53 13.75 -11.33
CA ARG A 148 7.67 14.48 -10.78
C ARG A 148 7.32 15.01 -9.38
N ALA A 149 8.14 14.73 -8.40
CA ALA A 149 8.01 15.28 -7.05
C ALA A 149 9.19 16.21 -6.74
N ARG A 150 8.95 17.30 -6.03
CA ARG A 150 10.02 18.25 -5.64
C ARG A 150 11.10 17.57 -4.80
N ASP A 151 10.67 16.74 -3.86
CA ASP A 151 11.51 16.03 -2.91
C ASP A 151 10.76 14.78 -2.37
N ALA A 152 11.41 14.02 -1.50
CA ALA A 152 10.84 12.80 -0.93
C ALA A 152 9.59 13.07 -0.06
N ASP A 153 9.54 14.17 0.67
CA ASP A 153 8.40 14.49 1.52
C ASP A 153 7.18 14.85 0.66
N HIS A 154 7.39 15.55 -0.46
CA HIS A 154 6.34 15.79 -1.45
C HIS A 154 5.88 14.51 -2.13
N ALA A 155 6.80 13.60 -2.50
CA ALA A 155 6.45 12.29 -3.06
C ALA A 155 5.57 11.47 -2.10
N VAL A 156 5.92 11.45 -0.81
CA VAL A 156 5.12 10.80 0.24
C VAL A 156 3.74 11.46 0.38
N ALA A 157 3.67 12.78 0.36
CA ALA A 157 2.40 13.50 0.44
C ALA A 157 1.46 13.14 -0.73
N LEU A 158 2.00 13.11 -1.96
CA LEU A 158 1.26 12.70 -3.16
C LEU A 158 0.81 11.22 -3.08
N ALA A 159 1.68 10.33 -2.64
CA ALA A 159 1.36 8.92 -2.46
C ALA A 159 0.20 8.72 -1.48
N ASN A 160 0.25 9.42 -0.35
CA ASN A 160 -0.73 9.33 0.73
C ASN A 160 -2.07 10.06 0.46
N ALA A 161 -2.15 10.86 -0.59
CA ALA A 161 -3.37 11.60 -0.97
C ALA A 161 -4.47 10.70 -1.57
N ASN A 162 -4.22 9.39 -1.72
CA ASN A 162 -5.16 8.42 -2.25
C ASN A 162 -5.84 7.64 -1.10
N PRO A 163 -7.13 7.26 -1.19
CA PRO A 163 -7.82 6.52 -0.13
C PRO A 163 -7.35 5.07 0.02
N TYR A 164 -6.76 4.48 -1.02
CA TYR A 164 -6.14 3.16 -0.95
C TYR A 164 -4.85 3.17 -0.12
N GLY A 165 -4.46 2.00 0.34
CA GLY A 165 -3.24 1.80 1.09
C GLY A 165 -2.92 0.31 1.28
N LEU A 166 -2.81 -0.44 0.15
CA LEU A 166 -2.48 -1.86 0.19
C LEU A 166 -0.97 -2.03 0.35
N GLY A 167 -0.22 -1.76 -0.70
CA GLY A 167 1.22 -1.82 -0.72
C GLY A 167 1.88 -0.50 -1.12
N ALA A 168 3.19 -0.44 -0.97
CA ALA A 168 4.05 0.62 -1.48
C ALA A 168 5.46 0.10 -1.72
N ALA A 169 6.22 0.81 -2.55
CA ALA A 169 7.63 0.55 -2.77
C ALA A 169 8.47 1.84 -2.60
N VAL A 170 9.67 1.71 -2.06
CA VAL A 170 10.59 2.82 -1.88
C VAL A 170 11.95 2.42 -2.46
N PHE A 171 12.45 3.20 -3.39
CA PHE A 171 13.83 3.09 -3.89
C PHE A 171 14.61 4.31 -3.41
N ALA A 172 15.50 4.07 -2.47
CA ALA A 172 16.31 5.09 -1.82
C ALA A 172 17.53 4.46 -1.12
N GLY A 173 18.53 5.29 -0.83
CA GLY A 173 19.65 4.91 0.02
C GLY A 173 19.36 5.24 1.50
N ARG A 174 20.00 6.28 2.01
CA ARG A 174 20.00 6.63 3.45
C ARG A 174 18.63 6.98 4.04
N ARG A 175 17.69 7.45 3.21
CA ARG A 175 16.36 7.87 3.67
C ARG A 175 15.27 6.80 3.51
N ALA A 176 15.62 5.62 3.02
CA ALA A 176 14.65 4.57 2.66
C ALA A 176 13.69 4.23 3.80
N ASP A 177 14.19 3.94 4.99
CA ASP A 177 13.37 3.60 6.16
C ASP A 177 12.47 4.76 6.61
N ARG A 178 12.96 6.00 6.53
CA ARG A 178 12.16 7.18 6.86
C ARG A 178 10.98 7.32 5.90
N ILE A 179 11.24 7.20 4.61
CA ILE A 179 10.22 7.29 3.56
C ILE A 179 9.21 6.14 3.73
N ALA A 180 9.69 4.91 3.90
CA ALA A 180 8.83 3.74 4.09
C ALA A 180 7.87 3.88 5.28
N ARG A 181 8.36 4.41 6.41
CA ARG A 181 7.52 4.65 7.61
C ARG A 181 6.51 5.78 7.44
N ALA A 182 6.75 6.70 6.52
CA ALA A 182 5.87 7.84 6.26
C ALA A 182 4.75 7.51 5.25
N LEU A 183 4.90 6.45 4.46
CA LEU A 183 3.87 5.98 3.53
C LEU A 183 2.71 5.32 4.28
N ARG A 184 1.49 5.67 3.91
CA ARG A 184 0.25 5.10 4.44
C ARG A 184 -0.14 3.87 3.63
N SER A 185 0.51 2.77 3.91
CA SER A 185 0.20 1.47 3.32
C SER A 185 0.26 0.38 4.39
N GLY A 186 -0.43 -0.73 4.15
CA GLY A 186 -0.35 -1.89 5.02
C GLY A 186 0.99 -2.61 4.91
N MET A 187 1.65 -2.48 3.76
CA MET A 187 2.93 -3.12 3.45
C MET A 187 3.81 -2.18 2.64
N THR A 188 5.11 -2.21 2.90
CA THR A 188 6.07 -1.41 2.12
C THR A 188 7.34 -2.22 1.88
N SER A 189 7.77 -2.31 0.62
CA SER A 189 9.09 -2.85 0.24
C SER A 189 10.12 -1.73 0.09
N VAL A 190 11.35 -1.99 0.52
CA VAL A 190 12.49 -1.07 0.34
C VAL A 190 13.44 -1.68 -0.66
N ASN A 191 13.80 -0.91 -1.70
CA ASN A 191 14.66 -1.30 -2.83
C ASN A 191 14.20 -2.59 -3.51
N SER A 192 12.91 -2.84 -3.48
CA SER A 192 12.24 -3.91 -4.20
C SER A 192 10.74 -3.59 -4.32
N VAL A 193 10.02 -4.36 -5.14
CA VAL A 193 8.56 -4.34 -5.23
C VAL A 193 8.02 -5.71 -4.82
N LEU A 194 6.84 -5.76 -4.21
CA LEU A 194 6.06 -6.99 -3.95
C LEU A 194 6.76 -8.04 -3.03
N THR A 195 7.97 -7.80 -2.52
CA THR A 195 8.70 -8.79 -1.72
C THR A 195 7.96 -9.21 -0.45
N PHE A 196 7.16 -8.34 0.14
CA PHE A 196 6.33 -8.68 1.31
C PHE A 196 5.30 -9.77 1.00
N ALA A 197 4.81 -9.87 -0.24
CA ALA A 197 3.85 -10.90 -0.64
C ALA A 197 4.44 -12.31 -0.61
N GLY A 198 5.74 -12.44 -0.88
CA GLY A 198 6.47 -13.70 -0.83
C GLY A 198 6.96 -14.11 0.57
N MET A 199 6.63 -13.35 1.63
CA MET A 199 7.09 -13.60 3.00
C MET A 199 5.93 -14.01 3.92
N PRO A 200 5.64 -15.32 4.06
CA PRO A 200 4.48 -15.78 4.85
C PRO A 200 4.52 -15.43 6.33
N SER A 201 5.67 -15.02 6.85
CA SER A 201 5.84 -14.57 8.24
C SER A 201 5.43 -13.13 8.49
N LEU A 202 5.30 -12.32 7.42
CA LEU A 202 4.87 -10.93 7.52
C LEU A 202 3.35 -10.84 7.37
N PRO A 203 2.68 -9.98 8.17
CA PRO A 203 1.26 -9.73 8.00
C PRO A 203 1.02 -9.03 6.66
N LEU A 204 0.10 -9.57 5.86
CA LEU A 204 -0.31 -9.01 4.57
C LEU A 204 -1.72 -8.45 4.70
N GLY A 205 -1.93 -7.24 4.21
CA GLY A 205 -3.23 -6.58 4.19
C GLY A 205 -3.13 -5.07 4.14
N GLY A 206 -4.21 -4.45 3.67
CA GLY A 206 -4.30 -3.01 3.42
C GLY A 206 -4.79 -2.18 4.60
N VAL A 207 -4.88 -0.88 4.34
CA VAL A 207 -5.56 0.12 5.16
C VAL A 207 -6.45 1.01 4.26
N GLY A 208 -7.39 1.74 4.85
CA GLY A 208 -8.31 2.58 4.09
C GLY A 208 -9.23 1.76 3.19
N GLU A 209 -9.41 2.17 1.94
CA GLU A 209 -10.27 1.47 0.98
C GLU A 209 -9.68 0.15 0.47
N SER A 210 -8.41 -0.14 0.77
CA SER A 210 -7.80 -1.44 0.49
C SER A 210 -8.19 -2.54 1.48
N GLY A 211 -9.04 -2.23 2.46
CA GLY A 211 -9.60 -3.21 3.37
C GLY A 211 -9.00 -3.15 4.78
N PHE A 212 -9.26 -4.21 5.54
CA PHE A 212 -8.81 -4.35 6.93
C PHE A 212 -8.69 -5.81 7.32
N GLY A 213 -8.05 -6.06 8.48
CA GLY A 213 -7.57 -7.37 8.87
C GLY A 213 -6.21 -7.66 8.29
N ARG A 214 -5.70 -8.85 8.55
CA ARG A 214 -4.43 -9.33 8.00
C ARG A 214 -4.56 -10.77 7.59
N ILE A 215 -3.83 -11.15 6.53
CA ILE A 215 -3.51 -12.53 6.21
C ILE A 215 -2.00 -12.72 6.39
N HIS A 216 -1.53 -13.94 6.43
CA HIS A 216 -0.14 -14.28 6.76
C HIS A 216 0.27 -13.95 8.20
N GLY A 217 1.34 -14.57 8.64
CA GLY A 217 1.94 -14.36 9.95
C GLY A 217 1.04 -14.73 11.13
N PRO A 218 1.50 -14.45 12.35
CA PRO A 218 0.69 -14.66 13.56
C PRO A 218 -0.58 -13.83 13.62
N ASP A 219 -0.59 -12.64 13.01
CA ASP A 219 -1.74 -11.75 13.01
C ASP A 219 -2.85 -12.31 12.12
N GLY A 220 -2.51 -12.82 10.91
CA GLY A 220 -3.47 -13.49 10.04
C GLY A 220 -4.09 -14.73 10.70
N LEU A 221 -3.30 -15.51 11.46
CA LEU A 221 -3.85 -16.63 12.21
C LEU A 221 -4.83 -16.18 13.31
N ARG A 222 -4.55 -15.06 13.97
CA ARG A 222 -5.42 -14.51 15.04
C ARG A 222 -6.77 -14.03 14.51
N GLU A 223 -6.88 -13.62 13.26
CA GLU A 223 -8.15 -13.20 12.64
C GLU A 223 -9.20 -14.34 12.64
N PHE A 224 -8.75 -15.59 12.58
CA PHE A 224 -9.61 -16.78 12.64
C PHE A 224 -9.83 -17.30 14.06
N ALA A 225 -9.35 -16.58 15.08
CA ALA A 225 -9.46 -16.96 16.47
C ALA A 225 -10.34 -15.97 17.26
N ARG A 226 -10.96 -16.46 18.32
CA ARG A 226 -11.69 -15.61 19.27
C ARG A 226 -10.91 -15.50 20.57
N SER A 227 -10.56 -14.28 20.95
CA SER A 227 -9.92 -14.02 22.23
C SER A 227 -10.85 -14.38 23.39
N LYS A 228 -10.33 -15.11 24.37
CA LYS A 228 -11.04 -15.41 25.62
C LYS A 228 -10.15 -15.07 26.80
N ALA A 229 -10.60 -14.17 27.65
CA ALA A 229 -9.92 -13.88 28.91
C ALA A 229 -10.39 -14.82 30.01
N ILE A 230 -9.46 -15.44 30.73
CA ILE A 230 -9.72 -16.26 31.90
C ILE A 230 -8.89 -15.69 33.04
N THR A 231 -9.56 -15.32 34.13
CA THR A 231 -8.91 -14.90 35.36
C THR A 231 -9.07 -15.96 36.44
N ARG A 232 -8.02 -16.18 37.22
CA ARG A 232 -8.06 -17.07 38.39
C ARG A 232 -7.48 -16.34 39.59
N GLN A 233 -8.28 -16.23 40.64
CA GLN A 233 -7.77 -15.78 41.94
C GLN A 233 -6.94 -16.90 42.57
N ARG A 234 -5.64 -16.68 42.73
CA ARG A 234 -4.72 -17.68 43.34
C ARG A 234 -4.67 -17.58 44.86
N PHE A 235 -4.89 -16.40 45.38
CA PHE A 235 -4.87 -16.14 46.81
C PHE A 235 -6.14 -15.40 47.22
N PRO A 236 -6.74 -15.71 48.36
CA PRO A 236 -7.85 -14.91 48.88
C PRO A 236 -7.37 -13.50 49.14
N LEU A 237 -8.20 -12.52 48.81
CA LEU A 237 -7.93 -11.13 49.19
C LEU A 237 -8.15 -10.99 50.69
N PRO A 238 -7.33 -10.17 51.41
CA PRO A 238 -7.44 -9.97 52.84
C PRO A 238 -8.75 -9.26 53.27
N PHE A 239 -9.53 -8.79 52.30
CA PHE A 239 -10.83 -8.17 52.51
C PHE A 239 -11.74 -8.44 51.30
N PRO A 240 -13.07 -8.51 51.47
CA PRO A 240 -14.04 -8.82 50.43
C PRO A 240 -14.24 -7.61 49.51
N MET A 241 -13.39 -7.44 48.50
CA MET A 241 -13.51 -6.31 47.54
C MET A 241 -14.77 -6.36 46.71
N LEU A 242 -15.17 -7.57 46.27
CA LEU A 242 -16.34 -7.84 45.42
C LEU A 242 -17.51 -8.40 46.22
N SER A 243 -17.86 -7.68 47.32
CA SER A 243 -19.01 -8.05 48.17
C SER A 243 -19.77 -6.80 48.57
N PHE A 244 -21.10 -6.95 48.77
CA PHE A 244 -21.91 -5.88 49.36
C PHE A 244 -21.60 -5.66 50.86
N ASP A 245 -21.09 -6.71 51.55
CA ASP A 245 -20.67 -6.65 52.98
C ASP A 245 -19.26 -6.14 53.16
N ARG A 246 -18.69 -5.47 52.16
CA ARG A 246 -17.32 -4.91 52.26
C ARG A 246 -17.23 -3.81 53.34
N PRO A 247 -16.20 -3.82 54.18
CA PRO A 247 -15.96 -2.77 55.13
C PRO A 247 -15.79 -1.40 54.47
N GLY A 248 -16.31 -0.35 55.09
CA GLY A 248 -16.32 1.01 54.54
C GLY A 248 -14.95 1.60 54.20
N TYR A 249 -13.86 1.11 54.82
CA TYR A 249 -12.49 1.55 54.52
C TYR A 249 -11.90 0.98 53.23
N VAL A 250 -12.49 -0.10 52.65
CA VAL A 250 -11.93 -0.78 51.49
C VAL A 250 -11.87 0.14 50.24
N LEU A 251 -12.93 0.89 49.99
CA LEU A 251 -12.98 1.77 48.83
C LEU A 251 -11.98 2.94 48.91
N PRO A 252 -11.87 3.65 50.06
CA PRO A 252 -10.81 4.64 50.25
C PRO A 252 -9.40 4.09 50.11
N ALA A 253 -9.12 2.92 50.70
CA ALA A 253 -7.81 2.26 50.59
C ALA A 253 -7.44 1.90 49.15
N VAL A 254 -8.38 1.33 48.36
CA VAL A 254 -8.17 1.03 46.93
C VAL A 254 -7.94 2.30 46.14
N LYS A 255 -8.72 3.38 46.38
CA LYS A 255 -8.51 4.68 45.72
C LYS A 255 -7.13 5.25 46.00
N GLN A 256 -6.65 5.10 47.21
CA GLN A 256 -5.31 5.61 47.60
C GLN A 256 -4.20 4.75 46.97
N ALA A 257 -4.33 3.43 46.96
CA ALA A 257 -3.40 2.52 46.26
C ALA A 257 -3.34 2.82 44.78
N MET A 258 -4.48 3.04 44.12
CA MET A 258 -4.54 3.44 42.70
C MET A 258 -3.85 4.79 42.44
N LYS A 259 -4.07 5.79 43.30
CA LYS A 259 -3.39 7.07 43.19
C LYS A 259 -1.87 6.94 43.35
N LEU A 260 -1.38 6.12 44.28
CA LEU A 260 0.05 5.88 44.49
C LEU A 260 0.67 5.13 43.28
N ARG A 261 -0.05 4.18 42.68
CA ARG A 261 0.45 3.39 41.57
C ARG A 261 0.36 4.10 40.22
N HIS A 262 -0.69 4.87 39.96
CA HIS A 262 -1.01 5.47 38.69
C HIS A 262 -1.08 6.99 38.68
N GLY A 263 -1.00 7.64 39.87
CA GLY A 263 -1.14 9.09 40.04
C GLY A 263 0.09 9.93 39.64
N ARG A 264 1.12 9.32 39.06
CA ARG A 264 2.20 10.09 38.42
C ARG A 264 1.73 10.52 37.05
N ALA A 265 1.49 11.80 36.86
CA ALA A 265 1.22 12.37 35.55
C ALA A 265 2.32 11.92 34.56
N PRO A 266 1.95 11.53 33.32
CA PRO A 266 2.94 11.23 32.30
C PRO A 266 3.85 12.46 32.14
N ARG A 267 5.17 12.26 32.21
CA ARG A 267 6.13 13.32 31.88
C ARG A 267 5.88 13.76 30.44
N PRO A 268 5.78 15.08 30.18
CA PRO A 268 5.67 15.54 28.81
C PRO A 268 6.88 15.05 28.00
N PRO A 269 6.71 14.72 26.70
CA PRO A 269 7.82 14.31 25.87
C PRO A 269 8.90 15.40 25.88
N ARG A 270 10.15 15.00 26.08
CA ARG A 270 11.29 15.93 25.95
C ARG A 270 11.30 16.42 24.49
N ARG A 271 11.26 17.74 24.33
CA ARG A 271 11.36 18.42 23.04
C ARG A 271 12.75 18.19 22.42
#